data_a8f7fec2074773a867526c4bd2b2281f
#
_entry.id   a8f7fec2074773a867526c4bd2b2281f
#
_cell.length_a   1.000
_cell.length_b   1.000
_cell.length_c   1.000
_cell.angle_alpha   90.00
_cell.angle_beta   90.00
_cell.angle_gamma   90.00
#
_symmetry.space_group_name_H-M   'P 1'
#
loop_
_entity.id
_entity.type
_entity.pdbx_description
1 polymer ?
#
loop_
_entity_poly.entity_id
_entity_poly.type
_entity_poly.pdbx_seq_one_letter_code
_entity_poly.pdbx_strand_id
1 'polypeptide(L)'
;MCSSDLSSSPTAPSAAADGSAPTASVQGQTIDALTGTPAGNLSVVVGSYRAVTTDANGMFSVESARLGTYPAALTGPAIVPRETTIRPSADPMRLSVIPSGFDLVSFNEMFRGENARLQRWTTRPSLVIIASTMALGTLSAETFTASSEQMSNDEVNQIVAHLTEGLSLLTAGTFTGFASVEVERPNAGTKVTSMRSGTITAGRYTGIASLANTIGYGRWLTTGDGTVIGGALFLDRDFDHNDARRRLLRIHELGHALGYQHVASRTSIMNASIGPEPTDFDRAGATIAFQRLPGNRAPDADPAGVARIASVSEGGGRWSDPSVCR
;
A
#
# COMPACT_ATOMS: atom_id res chain seq x y z
N MET A 1 13.57 -33.52 34.91
CA MET A 1 12.54 -34.17 34.08
C MET A 1 12.13 -33.17 33.03
N CYS A 2 12.68 -33.27 31.82
CA CYS A 2 12.32 -32.36 30.71
C CYS A 2 11.22 -33.04 29.91
N SER A 3 10.05 -32.42 29.87
CA SER A 3 8.93 -32.77 28.98
C SER A 3 9.19 -32.15 27.62
N SER A 4 9.40 -32.94 26.60
CA SER A 4 9.52 -32.53 25.21
C SER A 4 8.12 -32.50 24.60
N ASP A 5 7.58 -31.31 24.39
CA ASP A 5 6.38 -31.09 23.58
C ASP A 5 6.73 -31.34 22.11
N LEU A 6 6.24 -32.42 21.58
CA LEU A 6 6.27 -32.74 20.14
C LEU A 6 5.24 -31.86 19.44
N SER A 7 5.69 -30.82 18.74
CA SER A 7 4.85 -30.07 17.79
C SER A 7 4.49 -31.00 16.64
N SER A 8 3.22 -31.38 16.57
CA SER A 8 2.67 -32.11 15.43
C SER A 8 2.66 -31.21 14.19
N SER A 9 3.52 -31.52 13.22
CA SER A 9 3.43 -30.97 11.87
C SER A 9 2.07 -31.32 11.26
N PRO A 10 1.40 -30.42 10.54
CA PRO A 10 0.17 -30.75 9.86
C PRO A 10 0.42 -31.85 8.84
N THR A 11 -0.25 -32.98 9.01
CA THR A 11 -0.17 -34.11 8.09
C THR A 11 -0.74 -33.69 6.73
N ALA A 12 0.04 -33.84 5.66
CA ALA A 12 -0.48 -33.66 4.31
C ALA A 12 -1.68 -34.59 4.08
N PRO A 13 -2.77 -34.15 3.41
CA PRO A 13 -3.91 -34.99 3.14
C PRO A 13 -3.48 -36.20 2.30
N SER A 14 -3.81 -37.39 2.79
CA SER A 14 -3.53 -38.65 2.11
C SER A 14 -4.34 -38.75 0.83
N ALA A 15 -3.76 -39.32 -0.24
CA ALA A 15 -4.51 -39.68 -1.43
C ALA A 15 -5.64 -40.64 -1.09
N ALA A 16 -6.80 -40.50 -1.76
CA ALA A 16 -7.89 -41.46 -1.62
C ALA A 16 -7.42 -42.87 -2.03
N ALA A 17 -8.03 -43.89 -1.44
CA ALA A 17 -7.64 -45.30 -1.66
C ALA A 17 -7.83 -45.75 -3.14
N ASP A 18 -8.58 -45.05 -3.93
CA ASP A 18 -8.81 -45.25 -5.37
C ASP A 18 -7.78 -44.54 -6.27
N GLY A 19 -6.78 -43.87 -5.71
CA GLY A 19 -5.78 -43.08 -6.45
C GLY A 19 -6.28 -41.74 -6.98
N SER A 20 -7.50 -41.31 -6.65
CA SER A 20 -8.01 -39.99 -7.02
C SER A 20 -7.30 -38.90 -6.21
N ALA A 21 -7.04 -37.74 -6.85
CA ALA A 21 -6.48 -36.60 -6.15
C ALA A 21 -7.49 -36.09 -5.09
N PRO A 22 -7.02 -35.72 -3.87
CA PRO A 22 -7.89 -35.22 -2.83
C PRO A 22 -8.64 -33.97 -3.30
N THR A 23 -9.92 -33.90 -2.96
CA THR A 23 -10.82 -32.79 -3.30
C THR A 23 -11.35 -32.10 -2.04
N ALA A 24 -11.69 -30.82 -2.15
CA ALA A 24 -12.37 -30.06 -1.10
C ALA A 24 -13.27 -29.00 -1.73
N SER A 25 -14.18 -28.44 -0.96
CA SER A 25 -15.02 -27.32 -1.44
C SER A 25 -14.20 -26.03 -1.49
N VAL A 26 -14.36 -25.26 -2.58
CA VAL A 26 -13.95 -23.86 -2.66
C VAL A 26 -15.14 -23.02 -2.18
N GLN A 27 -15.03 -22.44 -1.00
CA GLN A 27 -16.06 -21.61 -0.42
C GLN A 27 -15.60 -20.16 -0.31
N GLY A 28 -16.52 -19.22 -0.55
CA GLY A 28 -16.23 -17.81 -0.42
C GLY A 28 -17.46 -16.98 -0.06
N GLN A 29 -17.16 -15.79 0.46
CA GLN A 29 -18.14 -14.73 0.68
C GLN A 29 -17.70 -13.47 -0.05
N THR A 30 -18.55 -12.96 -0.94
CA THR A 30 -18.37 -11.66 -1.56
C THR A 30 -18.90 -10.56 -0.68
N ILE A 31 -18.13 -9.49 -0.52
CA ILE A 31 -18.49 -8.33 0.28
C ILE A 31 -18.18 -7.04 -0.49
N ASP A 32 -18.98 -6.01 -0.27
CA ASP A 32 -18.66 -4.66 -0.74
C ASP A 32 -17.36 -4.17 -0.07
N ALA A 33 -16.41 -3.69 -0.86
CA ALA A 33 -15.09 -3.26 -0.38
C ALA A 33 -15.15 -2.06 0.56
N LEU A 34 -16.15 -1.21 0.45
CA LEU A 34 -16.27 0.03 1.21
C LEU A 34 -17.09 -0.12 2.48
N THR A 35 -18.18 -0.87 2.40
CA THR A 35 -19.12 -1.03 3.53
C THR A 35 -18.90 -2.32 4.32
N GLY A 36 -18.22 -3.31 3.72
CA GLY A 36 -18.05 -4.64 4.31
C GLY A 36 -19.34 -5.48 4.33
N THR A 37 -20.44 -4.97 3.76
CA THR A 37 -21.71 -5.70 3.68
C THR A 37 -21.67 -6.80 2.62
N PRO A 38 -22.46 -7.88 2.74
CA PRO A 38 -22.56 -8.91 1.72
C PRO A 38 -22.92 -8.35 0.35
N ALA A 39 -22.29 -8.86 -0.71
CA ALA A 39 -22.56 -8.54 -2.11
C ALA A 39 -23.12 -9.79 -2.81
N GLY A 40 -24.44 -9.92 -2.85
CA GLY A 40 -25.14 -11.07 -3.43
C GLY A 40 -25.42 -10.93 -4.92
N ASN A 41 -25.95 -12.02 -5.53
CA ASN A 41 -26.34 -12.11 -6.93
C ASN A 41 -25.19 -11.86 -7.93
N LEU A 42 -23.97 -12.23 -7.56
CA LEU A 42 -22.79 -12.15 -8.41
C LEU A 42 -22.52 -13.51 -9.06
N SER A 43 -22.10 -13.49 -10.33
CA SER A 43 -21.58 -14.69 -11.00
C SER A 43 -20.12 -14.87 -10.59
N VAL A 44 -19.77 -16.06 -10.12
CA VAL A 44 -18.40 -16.46 -9.74
C VAL A 44 -17.98 -17.65 -10.60
N VAL A 45 -16.90 -17.51 -11.33
CA VAL A 45 -16.26 -18.59 -12.09
C VAL A 45 -14.92 -18.91 -11.41
N VAL A 46 -14.71 -20.17 -11.05
CA VAL A 46 -13.48 -20.66 -10.42
C VAL A 46 -12.78 -21.63 -11.36
N GLY A 47 -11.64 -21.25 -11.90
CA GLY A 47 -10.88 -22.07 -12.86
C GLY A 47 -11.73 -22.50 -14.04
N SER A 48 -11.80 -23.80 -14.27
CA SER A 48 -12.63 -24.42 -15.31
C SER A 48 -13.99 -24.94 -14.81
N TYR A 49 -14.32 -24.66 -13.55
CA TYR A 49 -15.61 -25.10 -12.98
C TYR A 49 -16.76 -24.26 -13.51
N ARG A 50 -17.97 -24.85 -13.48
CA ARG A 50 -19.17 -24.11 -13.88
C ARG A 50 -19.38 -22.88 -12.99
N ALA A 51 -19.83 -21.78 -13.61
CA ALA A 51 -20.21 -20.58 -12.88
C ALA A 51 -21.27 -20.88 -11.80
N VAL A 52 -21.07 -20.31 -10.64
CA VAL A 52 -22.04 -20.32 -9.52
C VAL A 52 -22.51 -18.89 -9.24
N THR A 53 -23.72 -18.74 -8.69
CA THR A 53 -24.22 -17.42 -8.28
C THR A 53 -24.14 -17.31 -6.78
N THR A 54 -23.67 -16.17 -6.26
CA THR A 54 -23.68 -15.91 -4.81
C THR A 54 -25.12 -15.71 -4.32
N ASP A 55 -25.42 -16.20 -3.13
CA ASP A 55 -26.69 -15.95 -2.46
C ASP A 55 -26.82 -14.49 -1.96
N ALA A 56 -27.93 -14.16 -1.29
CA ALA A 56 -28.16 -12.81 -0.74
C ALA A 56 -27.13 -12.40 0.32
N ASN A 57 -26.47 -13.36 0.96
CA ASN A 57 -25.41 -13.15 1.94
C ASN A 57 -24.02 -13.12 1.29
N GLY A 58 -23.94 -13.12 -0.05
CA GLY A 58 -22.70 -13.15 -0.80
C GLY A 58 -21.99 -14.50 -0.79
N MET A 59 -22.61 -15.56 -0.26
CA MET A 59 -21.98 -16.88 -0.14
C MET A 59 -22.05 -17.66 -1.45
N PHE A 60 -20.98 -18.41 -1.75
CA PHE A 60 -20.92 -19.37 -2.84
C PHE A 60 -20.09 -20.59 -2.47
N SER A 61 -20.32 -21.70 -3.16
CA SER A 61 -19.55 -22.94 -3.01
C SER A 61 -19.35 -23.62 -4.36
N VAL A 62 -18.14 -24.11 -4.59
CA VAL A 62 -17.81 -25.01 -5.71
C VAL A 62 -17.32 -26.32 -5.10
N GLU A 63 -18.14 -27.35 -5.23
CA GLU A 63 -17.91 -28.65 -4.62
C GLU A 63 -16.86 -29.45 -5.38
N SER A 64 -16.19 -30.35 -4.66
CA SER A 64 -15.25 -31.34 -5.24
C SER A 64 -14.12 -30.76 -6.08
N ALA A 65 -13.66 -29.54 -5.73
CA ALA A 65 -12.47 -28.95 -6.35
C ALA A 65 -11.22 -29.73 -5.90
N ARG A 66 -10.31 -29.99 -6.83
CA ARG A 66 -8.98 -30.55 -6.48
C ARG A 66 -8.22 -29.54 -5.59
N LEU A 67 -7.32 -30.04 -4.77
CA LEU A 67 -6.48 -29.13 -3.98
C LEU A 67 -5.57 -28.33 -4.92
N GLY A 68 -5.53 -27.00 -4.74
CA GLY A 68 -4.76 -26.09 -5.57
C GLY A 68 -5.24 -24.65 -5.48
N THR A 69 -4.60 -23.78 -6.24
CA THR A 69 -5.00 -22.37 -6.39
C THR A 69 -5.63 -22.18 -7.76
N TYR A 70 -6.77 -21.54 -7.82
CA TYR A 70 -7.54 -21.32 -9.03
C TYR A 70 -7.70 -19.83 -9.34
N PRO A 71 -7.65 -19.42 -10.61
CA PRO A 71 -8.15 -18.11 -10.99
C PRO A 71 -9.66 -18.04 -10.70
N ALA A 72 -10.10 -16.90 -10.22
CA ALA A 72 -11.51 -16.64 -9.96
C ALA A 72 -11.92 -15.32 -10.61
N ALA A 73 -13.04 -15.33 -11.35
CA ALA A 73 -13.63 -14.14 -11.94
C ALA A 73 -15.01 -13.90 -11.30
N LEU A 74 -15.22 -12.66 -10.84
CA LEU A 74 -16.47 -12.20 -10.23
C LEU A 74 -17.07 -11.12 -11.13
N THR A 75 -18.32 -11.28 -11.51
CA THR A 75 -19.04 -10.33 -12.36
C THR A 75 -20.47 -10.10 -11.88
N GLY A 76 -20.99 -8.91 -12.17
CA GLY A 76 -22.35 -8.52 -11.85
C GLY A 76 -22.58 -7.04 -12.15
N PRO A 77 -23.82 -6.57 -12.29
CA PRO A 77 -24.13 -5.20 -12.67
C PRO A 77 -23.78 -4.18 -11.59
N ALA A 78 -23.75 -4.61 -10.33
CA ALA A 78 -23.52 -3.74 -9.17
C ALA A 78 -22.03 -3.59 -8.82
N ILE A 79 -21.13 -4.27 -9.50
CA ILE A 79 -19.71 -4.31 -9.18
C ILE A 79 -18.82 -4.01 -10.39
N VAL A 80 -17.61 -3.56 -10.13
CA VAL A 80 -16.51 -3.62 -11.09
C VAL A 80 -16.09 -5.09 -11.23
N PRO A 81 -15.98 -5.64 -12.44
CA PRO A 81 -15.49 -7.00 -12.66
C PRO A 81 -14.14 -7.22 -11.95
N ARG A 82 -14.04 -8.31 -11.18
CA ARG A 82 -12.86 -8.63 -10.42
C ARG A 82 -12.26 -9.97 -10.86
N GLU A 83 -10.95 -9.98 -11.04
CA GLU A 83 -10.15 -11.18 -11.23
C GLU A 83 -9.20 -11.36 -10.03
N THR A 84 -9.15 -12.56 -9.47
CA THR A 84 -8.30 -12.89 -8.32
C THR A 84 -7.97 -14.39 -8.31
N THR A 85 -7.42 -14.87 -7.22
CA THR A 85 -7.18 -16.30 -7.01
C THR A 85 -7.89 -16.78 -5.76
N ILE A 86 -8.36 -18.03 -5.80
CA ILE A 86 -9.03 -18.68 -4.68
C ILE A 86 -8.51 -20.11 -4.53
N ARG A 87 -8.61 -20.65 -3.34
CA ARG A 87 -8.20 -22.02 -3.01
C ARG A 87 -9.24 -22.69 -2.14
N PRO A 88 -9.34 -24.03 -2.16
CA PRO A 88 -10.09 -24.77 -1.17
C PRO A 88 -9.64 -24.41 0.24
N SER A 89 -10.60 -24.15 1.13
CA SER A 89 -10.36 -23.78 2.51
C SER A 89 -11.53 -24.26 3.36
N ALA A 90 -11.28 -24.65 4.62
CA ALA A 90 -12.33 -24.98 5.59
C ALA A 90 -13.22 -23.78 5.90
N ASP A 91 -12.62 -22.58 5.94
CA ASP A 91 -13.34 -21.33 6.14
C ASP A 91 -13.57 -20.61 4.80
N PRO A 92 -14.75 -19.99 4.60
CA PRO A 92 -15.04 -19.21 3.40
C PRO A 92 -14.04 -18.05 3.22
N MET A 93 -13.44 -17.95 2.04
CA MET A 93 -12.58 -16.81 1.69
C MET A 93 -13.41 -15.54 1.49
N ARG A 94 -13.01 -14.44 2.13
CA ARG A 94 -13.67 -13.14 1.92
C ARG A 94 -13.08 -12.47 0.68
N LEU A 95 -13.96 -12.19 -0.29
CA LEU A 95 -13.64 -11.57 -1.57
C LEU A 95 -14.34 -10.21 -1.65
N SER A 96 -13.59 -9.14 -1.37
CA SER A 96 -14.15 -7.78 -1.48
C SER A 96 -14.26 -7.36 -2.94
N VAL A 97 -15.38 -6.75 -3.32
CA VAL A 97 -15.67 -6.25 -4.67
C VAL A 97 -15.88 -4.74 -4.63
N ILE A 98 -15.42 -4.06 -5.66
CA ILE A 98 -15.58 -2.60 -5.80
C ILE A 98 -16.99 -2.35 -6.35
N PRO A 99 -17.82 -1.51 -5.71
CA PRO A 99 -19.12 -1.15 -6.25
C PRO A 99 -18.98 -0.39 -7.59
N SER A 100 -19.88 -0.66 -8.55
CA SER A 100 -19.80 -0.09 -9.91
C SER A 100 -19.88 1.44 -9.96
N GLY A 101 -20.41 2.08 -8.94
CA GLY A 101 -20.46 3.55 -8.82
C GLY A 101 -19.20 4.20 -8.25
N PHE A 102 -18.18 3.42 -7.90
CA PHE A 102 -16.92 3.96 -7.39
C PHE A 102 -16.09 4.64 -8.50
N ASP A 103 -15.45 5.77 -8.18
CA ASP A 103 -14.62 6.52 -9.13
C ASP A 103 -13.28 5.83 -9.40
N LEU A 104 -13.28 4.92 -10.37
CA LEU A 104 -12.08 4.20 -10.80
C LEU A 104 -11.08 5.09 -11.55
N VAL A 105 -11.51 6.20 -12.14
CA VAL A 105 -10.60 7.08 -12.88
C VAL A 105 -9.62 7.70 -11.90
N SER A 106 -10.14 8.38 -10.88
CA SER A 106 -9.31 8.97 -9.82
C SER A 106 -8.54 7.93 -9.02
N PHE A 107 -9.13 6.75 -8.79
CA PHE A 107 -8.42 5.64 -8.15
C PHE A 107 -7.21 5.17 -8.98
N ASN A 108 -7.37 5.06 -10.28
CA ASN A 108 -6.26 4.67 -11.17
C ASN A 108 -5.15 5.73 -11.16
N GLU A 109 -5.49 7.01 -11.19
CA GLU A 109 -4.51 8.09 -11.06
C GLU A 109 -3.70 7.96 -9.78
N MET A 110 -4.37 7.83 -8.62
CA MET A 110 -3.74 7.84 -7.31
C MET A 110 -2.93 6.58 -6.99
N PHE A 111 -3.50 5.40 -7.26
CA PHE A 111 -2.97 4.13 -6.75
C PHE A 111 -2.28 3.26 -7.79
N ARG A 112 -2.52 3.48 -9.08
CA ARG A 112 -1.93 2.69 -10.17
C ARG A 112 -1.01 3.52 -11.05
N GLY A 113 -1.34 4.80 -11.26
CA GLY A 113 -0.57 5.79 -11.99
C GLY A 113 -0.04 5.28 -13.34
N GLU A 114 1.09 5.83 -13.77
CA GLU A 114 1.74 5.49 -15.04
C GLU A 114 2.13 4.01 -15.17
N ASN A 115 2.39 3.33 -14.06
CA ASN A 115 2.74 1.91 -14.05
C ASN A 115 1.54 0.99 -14.31
N ALA A 116 0.31 1.54 -14.34
CA ALA A 116 -0.95 0.84 -14.52
C ALA A 116 -1.15 -0.35 -13.55
N ARG A 117 -0.48 -0.31 -12.41
CA ARG A 117 -0.53 -1.34 -11.36
C ARG A 117 -0.44 -0.73 -9.97
N LEU A 118 -1.16 -1.30 -9.03
CA LEU A 118 -1.16 -0.89 -7.63
C LEU A 118 0.23 -1.09 -7.01
N GLN A 119 0.72 -0.03 -6.39
CA GLN A 119 1.94 -0.07 -5.58
C GLN A 119 1.58 0.23 -4.13
N ARG A 120 2.04 -0.60 -3.20
CA ARG A 120 1.79 -0.39 -1.77
C ARG A 120 2.73 -1.17 -0.86
N TRP A 121 2.84 -0.73 0.36
CA TRP A 121 3.47 -1.49 1.44
C TRP A 121 2.61 -2.71 1.83
N THR A 122 3.26 -3.84 2.08
CA THR A 122 2.63 -5.08 2.58
C THR A 122 2.96 -5.34 4.05
N THR A 123 4.03 -4.74 4.54
CA THR A 123 4.47 -4.79 5.94
C THR A 123 4.51 -3.37 6.50
N ARG A 124 4.29 -3.25 7.80
CA ARG A 124 4.34 -1.96 8.49
C ARG A 124 5.74 -1.36 8.43
N PRO A 125 5.93 -0.15 7.84
CA PRO A 125 7.24 0.47 7.73
C PRO A 125 7.76 0.98 9.08
N SER A 126 9.08 1.10 9.23
CA SER A 126 9.73 1.93 10.24
C SER A 126 9.84 3.38 9.77
N LEU A 127 9.93 4.32 10.68
CA LEU A 127 10.13 5.75 10.41
C LEU A 127 11.51 6.18 10.91
N VAL A 128 12.25 6.89 10.05
CA VAL A 128 13.50 7.56 10.43
C VAL A 128 13.33 9.05 10.19
N ILE A 129 13.47 9.85 11.25
CA ILE A 129 13.52 11.32 11.15
C ILE A 129 14.98 11.75 11.16
N ILE A 130 15.41 12.42 10.09
CA ILE A 130 16.72 13.08 10.04
C ILE A 130 16.51 14.49 10.56
N ALA A 131 16.92 14.72 11.79
CA ALA A 131 16.65 15.97 12.51
C ALA A 131 17.60 17.13 12.14
N SER A 132 18.69 16.87 11.42
CA SER A 132 19.51 17.93 10.83
C SER A 132 18.88 18.41 9.53
N THR A 133 18.81 19.72 9.32
CA THR A 133 18.48 20.28 7.99
C THR A 133 19.56 19.89 6.99
N MET A 134 19.16 19.47 5.81
CA MET A 134 20.07 18.99 4.76
C MET A 134 20.05 19.93 3.55
N ALA A 135 21.16 20.02 2.84
CA ALA A 135 21.26 20.78 1.60
C ALA A 135 20.92 19.87 0.40
N LEU A 136 19.96 20.28 -0.42
CA LEU A 136 19.56 19.61 -1.63
C LEU A 136 20.21 20.30 -2.84
N GLY A 137 20.99 19.54 -3.61
CA GLY A 137 21.61 20.03 -4.85
C GLY A 137 20.76 19.75 -6.09
N THR A 138 20.10 18.59 -6.14
CA THR A 138 19.20 18.17 -7.23
C THR A 138 18.09 17.30 -6.67
N LEU A 139 16.91 17.25 -7.33
CA LEU A 139 15.78 16.40 -6.92
C LEU A 139 16.10 14.89 -7.03
N SER A 140 17.07 14.51 -7.85
CA SER A 140 17.50 13.11 -8.02
C SER A 140 18.60 12.69 -7.06
N ALA A 141 19.09 13.59 -6.18
CA ALA A 141 20.14 13.25 -5.23
C ALA A 141 19.68 12.16 -4.26
N GLU A 142 20.59 11.26 -3.93
CA GLU A 142 20.37 10.17 -2.96
C GLU A 142 21.14 10.39 -1.65
N THR A 143 22.15 11.24 -1.70
CA THR A 143 23.02 11.58 -0.57
C THR A 143 23.05 13.08 -0.36
N PHE A 144 22.91 13.50 0.88
CA PHE A 144 22.79 14.89 1.30
C PHE A 144 23.82 15.23 2.34
N THR A 145 24.14 16.51 2.47
CA THR A 145 25.06 16.99 3.51
C THR A 145 24.26 17.61 4.65
N ALA A 146 24.42 17.09 5.86
CA ALA A 146 23.82 17.65 7.06
C ALA A 146 24.42 19.04 7.36
N SER A 147 23.55 19.99 7.72
CA SER A 147 23.96 21.32 8.24
C SER A 147 24.08 21.29 9.76
N SER A 148 24.49 22.41 10.34
CA SER A 148 24.48 22.60 11.80
C SER A 148 23.09 22.91 12.37
N GLU A 149 22.10 23.20 11.52
CA GLU A 149 20.75 23.48 11.93
C GLU A 149 20.03 22.17 12.30
N GLN A 150 19.57 22.09 13.54
CA GLN A 150 18.90 20.91 14.09
C GLN A 150 17.45 21.24 14.43
N MET A 151 16.53 20.32 14.13
CA MET A 151 15.17 20.38 14.65
C MET A 151 15.17 20.12 16.15
N SER A 152 14.35 20.89 16.87
CA SER A 152 14.06 20.64 18.28
C SER A 152 13.31 19.30 18.46
N ASN A 153 13.28 18.80 19.68
CA ASN A 153 12.49 17.59 19.99
C ASN A 153 11.00 17.81 19.74
N ASP A 154 10.48 19.00 20.01
CA ASP A 154 9.06 19.32 19.78
C ASP A 154 8.71 19.31 18.29
N GLU A 155 9.58 19.83 17.42
CA GLU A 155 9.39 19.77 15.97
C GLU A 155 9.43 18.34 15.47
N VAL A 156 10.37 17.54 15.95
CA VAL A 156 10.46 16.09 15.63
C VAL A 156 9.19 15.37 16.06
N ASN A 157 8.74 15.58 17.30
CA ASN A 157 7.53 14.97 17.84
C ASN A 157 6.29 15.37 17.01
N GLN A 158 6.21 16.61 16.54
CA GLN A 158 5.13 17.09 15.70
C GLN A 158 5.16 16.43 14.30
N ILE A 159 6.35 16.22 13.70
CA ILE A 159 6.48 15.47 12.46
C ILE A 159 5.98 14.03 12.65
N VAL A 160 6.46 13.36 13.69
CA VAL A 160 6.05 11.97 14.00
C VAL A 160 4.55 11.86 14.18
N ALA A 161 3.92 12.80 14.90
CA ALA A 161 2.47 12.81 15.12
C ALA A 161 1.70 12.94 13.81
N HIS A 162 2.06 13.90 12.95
CA HIS A 162 1.40 14.11 11.66
C HIS A 162 1.59 12.92 10.70
N LEU A 163 2.79 12.34 10.67
CA LEU A 163 3.06 11.17 9.83
C LEU A 163 2.34 9.92 10.34
N THR A 164 2.21 9.74 11.66
CA THR A 164 1.46 8.63 12.25
C THR A 164 -0.04 8.74 11.93
N GLU A 165 -0.60 9.94 12.05
CA GLU A 165 -1.98 10.24 11.65
C GLU A 165 -2.18 9.94 10.16
N GLY A 166 -1.31 10.49 9.31
CA GLY A 166 -1.35 10.28 7.86
C GLY A 166 -1.21 8.81 7.47
N LEU A 167 -0.33 8.06 8.13
CA LEU A 167 -0.16 6.63 7.88
C LEU A 167 -1.46 5.86 8.13
N SER A 168 -2.09 6.08 9.29
CA SER A 168 -3.36 5.42 9.61
C SER A 168 -4.44 5.75 8.58
N LEU A 169 -4.55 7.01 8.20
CA LEU A 169 -5.55 7.49 7.25
C LEU A 169 -5.32 6.92 5.85
N LEU A 170 -4.11 7.06 5.31
CA LEU A 170 -3.76 6.64 3.95
C LEU A 170 -3.62 5.12 3.78
N THR A 171 -3.65 4.35 4.86
CA THR A 171 -3.66 2.89 4.82
C THR A 171 -4.98 2.29 5.31
N ALA A 172 -6.03 3.13 5.44
CA ALA A 172 -7.35 2.74 5.95
C ALA A 172 -7.26 1.96 7.28
N GLY A 173 -6.38 2.39 8.18
CA GLY A 173 -6.17 1.76 9.49
C GLY A 173 -5.40 0.43 9.44
N THR A 174 -4.96 -0.04 8.27
CA THR A 174 -4.12 -1.25 8.19
C THR A 174 -2.83 -1.10 8.99
N PHE A 175 -2.25 0.11 8.95
CA PHE A 175 -1.13 0.49 9.80
C PHE A 175 -1.56 1.65 10.71
N THR A 176 -1.75 1.39 11.99
CA THR A 176 -2.14 2.41 12.99
C THR A 176 -0.93 3.19 13.55
N GLY A 177 0.28 2.87 13.13
CA GLY A 177 1.53 3.52 13.50
C GLY A 177 2.70 2.84 12.81
N PHE A 178 3.89 3.41 12.93
CA PHE A 178 5.12 2.83 12.42
C PHE A 178 5.59 1.62 13.24
N ALA A 179 6.36 0.72 12.64
CA ALA A 179 6.95 -0.43 13.35
C ALA A 179 7.95 0.02 14.41
N SER A 180 8.73 1.05 14.11
CA SER A 180 9.61 1.77 15.02
C SER A 180 9.77 3.21 14.55
N VAL A 181 10.19 4.09 15.46
CA VAL A 181 10.56 5.48 15.16
C VAL A 181 11.98 5.70 15.64
N GLU A 182 12.85 6.14 14.75
CA GLU A 182 14.24 6.50 15.03
C GLU A 182 14.48 7.96 14.67
N VAL A 183 15.30 8.65 15.46
CA VAL A 183 15.69 10.05 15.24
C VAL A 183 17.20 10.12 15.08
N GLU A 184 17.66 10.47 13.89
CA GLU A 184 19.06 10.69 13.60
C GLU A 184 19.41 12.18 13.70
N ARG A 185 20.53 12.49 14.34
CA ARG A 185 21.08 13.85 14.51
C ARG A 185 22.52 13.91 13.99
N PRO A 186 22.72 13.77 12.66
CA PRO A 186 24.05 13.79 12.09
C PRO A 186 24.73 15.15 12.33
N ASN A 187 26.04 15.12 12.58
CA ASN A 187 26.84 16.33 12.70
C ASN A 187 26.92 17.08 11.37
N ALA A 188 27.13 18.40 11.44
CA ALA A 188 27.36 19.22 10.25
C ALA A 188 28.48 18.65 9.38
N GLY A 189 28.27 18.63 8.06
CA GLY A 189 29.20 18.07 7.07
C GLY A 189 29.06 16.56 6.87
N THR A 190 28.31 15.83 7.70
CA THR A 190 28.08 14.40 7.52
C THR A 190 27.27 14.14 6.25
N LYS A 191 27.66 13.12 5.49
CA LYS A 191 26.87 12.62 4.36
C LYS A 191 25.81 11.65 4.85
N VAL A 192 24.56 11.91 4.46
CA VAL A 192 23.37 11.14 4.87
C VAL A 192 22.64 10.67 3.63
N THR A 193 22.23 9.40 3.60
CA THR A 193 21.28 8.91 2.59
C THR A 193 19.87 8.89 3.18
N SER A 194 18.92 9.45 2.45
CA SER A 194 17.49 9.44 2.82
C SER A 194 16.71 8.33 2.11
N MET A 195 17.32 7.66 1.15
CA MET A 195 16.68 6.64 0.33
C MET A 195 17.11 5.24 0.81
N ARG A 196 16.33 4.67 1.75
CA ARG A 196 16.66 3.41 2.43
C ARG A 196 15.55 2.37 2.23
N SER A 197 15.93 1.12 2.09
CA SER A 197 14.98 0.00 2.09
C SER A 197 14.46 -0.29 3.51
N GLY A 198 13.22 -0.75 3.62
CA GLY A 198 12.58 -1.13 4.89
C GLY A 198 12.05 0.03 5.73
N THR A 199 12.34 1.28 5.34
CA THR A 199 11.99 2.46 6.13
C THR A 199 11.29 3.54 5.29
N ILE A 200 10.57 4.41 5.97
CA ILE A 200 10.19 5.73 5.48
C ILE A 200 11.11 6.73 6.18
N THR A 201 11.89 7.51 5.42
CA THR A 201 12.73 8.59 5.94
C THR A 201 12.06 9.94 5.71
N ALA A 202 12.13 10.84 6.68
CA ALA A 202 11.63 12.21 6.56
C ALA A 202 12.67 13.20 7.09
N GLY A 203 12.81 14.33 6.41
CA GLY A 203 13.73 15.40 6.82
C GLY A 203 13.43 16.72 6.15
N ARG A 204 14.02 17.80 6.67
CA ARG A 204 13.96 19.15 6.10
C ARG A 204 15.15 19.41 5.20
N TYR A 205 14.90 20.09 4.09
CA TYR A 205 15.91 20.39 3.09
C TYR A 205 15.88 21.86 2.69
N THR A 206 17.03 22.47 2.61
CA THR A 206 17.22 23.76 1.93
C THR A 206 17.39 23.53 0.44
N GLY A 207 16.93 24.47 -0.39
CA GLY A 207 17.10 24.43 -1.84
C GLY A 207 15.95 23.80 -2.64
N ILE A 208 14.97 23.16 -2.00
CA ILE A 208 13.81 22.57 -2.68
C ILE A 208 13.07 23.63 -3.51
N ALA A 209 12.68 24.73 -2.89
CA ALA A 209 11.94 25.81 -3.55
C ALA A 209 12.67 26.38 -4.78
N SER A 210 13.99 26.51 -4.73
CA SER A 210 14.79 27.04 -5.84
C SER A 210 14.93 26.08 -7.02
N LEU A 211 14.81 24.76 -6.78
CA LEU A 211 14.98 23.76 -7.82
C LEU A 211 13.73 23.55 -8.70
N ALA A 212 12.54 23.69 -8.15
CA ALA A 212 11.31 23.38 -8.87
C ALA A 212 10.11 24.23 -8.48
N ASN A 213 10.30 25.36 -7.78
CA ASN A 213 9.22 26.13 -7.16
C ASN A 213 8.27 25.22 -6.35
N THR A 214 8.87 24.37 -5.54
CA THR A 214 8.21 23.25 -4.87
C THR A 214 8.36 23.39 -3.36
N ILE A 215 7.40 22.91 -2.58
CA ILE A 215 7.40 22.95 -1.12
C ILE A 215 7.75 21.61 -0.48
N GLY A 216 7.76 20.54 -1.28
CA GLY A 216 8.14 19.20 -0.87
C GLY A 216 8.07 18.22 -2.03
N TYR A 217 8.61 17.03 -1.83
CA TYR A 217 8.43 15.92 -2.73
C TYR A 217 8.62 14.59 -1.99
N GLY A 218 7.97 13.54 -2.50
CA GLY A 218 8.13 12.19 -2.01
C GLY A 218 8.69 11.26 -3.08
N ARG A 219 9.33 10.18 -2.63
CA ARG A 219 9.80 9.07 -3.47
C ARG A 219 9.55 7.74 -2.77
N TRP A 220 9.39 6.70 -3.56
CA TRP A 220 9.25 5.34 -3.03
C TRP A 220 10.11 4.35 -3.81
N LEU A 221 10.50 3.28 -3.13
CA LEU A 221 11.24 2.15 -3.68
C LEU A 221 10.28 0.97 -3.87
N THR A 222 10.17 0.46 -5.07
CA THR A 222 9.25 -0.64 -5.39
C THR A 222 9.98 -1.81 -6.04
N THR A 223 9.51 -3.01 -5.74
CA THR A 223 9.90 -4.25 -6.42
C THR A 223 9.07 -4.47 -7.68
N GLY A 224 9.49 -5.41 -8.53
CA GLY A 224 8.83 -5.67 -9.82
C GLY A 224 7.37 -6.14 -9.71
N ASP A 225 6.93 -6.63 -8.55
CA ASP A 225 5.56 -7.06 -8.28
C ASP A 225 4.64 -5.93 -7.76
N GLY A 226 5.18 -4.72 -7.54
CA GLY A 226 4.44 -3.58 -7.00
C GLY A 226 4.50 -3.44 -5.47
N THR A 227 5.25 -4.27 -4.78
CA THR A 227 5.48 -4.10 -3.33
C THR A 227 6.39 -2.90 -3.09
N VAL A 228 5.93 -1.93 -2.31
CA VAL A 228 6.75 -0.81 -1.84
C VAL A 228 7.56 -1.26 -0.64
N ILE A 229 8.87 -1.03 -0.68
CA ILE A 229 9.83 -1.48 0.32
C ILE A 229 10.70 -0.35 0.88
N GLY A 230 10.51 0.88 0.47
CA GLY A 230 11.19 2.07 0.99
C GLY A 230 10.44 3.33 0.62
N GLY A 231 10.59 4.39 1.40
CA GLY A 231 10.00 5.69 1.15
C GLY A 231 10.88 6.83 1.67
N ALA A 232 10.79 8.00 1.04
CA ALA A 232 11.49 9.19 1.50
C ALA A 232 10.63 10.45 1.28
N LEU A 233 10.56 11.29 2.30
CA LEU A 233 9.91 12.60 2.29
C LEU A 233 10.96 13.70 2.37
N PHE A 234 10.90 14.63 1.45
CA PHE A 234 11.79 15.78 1.35
C PHE A 234 10.95 17.05 1.55
N LEU A 235 11.02 17.62 2.74
CA LEU A 235 10.21 18.77 3.13
C LEU A 235 11.03 20.06 2.96
N ASP A 236 10.47 21.06 2.25
CA ASP A 236 11.11 22.38 2.21
C ASP A 236 11.24 22.95 3.62
N ARG A 237 12.44 23.39 3.99
CA ARG A 237 12.76 23.82 5.34
C ARG A 237 11.90 24.99 5.79
N ASP A 238 11.74 25.98 4.94
CA ASP A 238 11.04 27.22 5.32
C ASP A 238 9.53 27.00 5.37
N PHE A 239 8.97 26.24 4.44
CA PHE A 239 7.56 25.87 4.46
C PHE A 239 7.23 24.98 5.67
N ASP A 240 7.97 23.90 5.89
CA ASP A 240 7.70 22.98 6.99
C ASP A 240 7.91 23.59 8.38
N HIS A 241 8.78 24.59 8.48
CA HIS A 241 8.99 25.32 9.75
C HIS A 241 7.88 26.36 10.03
N ASN A 242 7.46 27.12 9.03
CA ASN A 242 6.68 28.33 9.21
C ASN A 242 5.20 28.23 8.76
N ASP A 243 4.87 27.43 7.74
CA ASP A 243 3.51 27.41 7.15
C ASP A 243 2.53 26.62 8.03
N ALA A 244 1.34 27.15 8.20
CA ALA A 244 0.26 26.48 8.94
C ALA A 244 -0.19 25.16 8.29
N ARG A 245 -0.03 25.04 6.96
CA ARG A 245 -0.40 23.86 6.17
C ARG A 245 0.65 22.74 6.19
N ARG A 246 1.76 22.88 6.95
CA ARG A 246 2.82 21.85 7.06
C ARG A 246 2.30 20.45 7.38
N ARG A 247 1.19 20.34 8.14
CA ARG A 247 0.55 19.05 8.41
C ARG A 247 0.04 18.41 7.12
N LEU A 248 -0.62 19.17 6.26
CA LEU A 248 -1.13 18.67 4.96
C LEU A 248 0.02 18.27 4.04
N LEU A 249 1.10 19.08 3.98
CA LEU A 249 2.30 18.72 3.22
C LEU A 249 2.88 17.38 3.68
N ARG A 250 3.06 17.21 4.99
CA ARG A 250 3.63 15.97 5.55
C ARG A 250 2.77 14.75 5.21
N ILE A 251 1.44 14.86 5.27
CA ILE A 251 0.52 13.77 4.89
C ILE A 251 0.55 13.52 3.38
N HIS A 252 0.62 14.56 2.55
CA HIS A 252 0.74 14.45 1.12
C HIS A 252 2.03 13.72 0.72
N GLU A 253 3.18 14.17 1.21
CA GLU A 253 4.48 13.55 0.90
C GLU A 253 4.58 12.12 1.45
N LEU A 254 3.91 11.84 2.57
CA LEU A 254 3.76 10.46 3.05
C LEU A 254 2.98 9.60 2.06
N GLY A 255 1.95 10.14 1.41
CA GLY A 255 1.23 9.45 0.34
C GLY A 255 2.17 8.97 -0.76
N HIS A 256 3.09 9.83 -1.22
CA HIS A 256 4.11 9.44 -2.18
C HIS A 256 5.04 8.34 -1.63
N ALA A 257 5.50 8.46 -0.39
CA ALA A 257 6.32 7.43 0.25
C ALA A 257 5.57 6.08 0.43
N LEU A 258 4.25 6.11 0.40
CA LEU A 258 3.40 4.91 0.39
C LEU A 258 3.17 4.33 -1.02
N GLY A 259 3.59 5.01 -2.08
CA GLY A 259 3.44 4.59 -3.48
C GLY A 259 2.31 5.30 -4.22
N TYR A 260 1.71 6.35 -3.66
CA TYR A 260 0.60 7.09 -4.28
C TYR A 260 1.12 8.18 -5.22
N GLN A 261 0.36 8.45 -6.26
CA GLN A 261 0.63 9.46 -7.25
C GLN A 261 -0.39 10.61 -7.17
N HIS A 262 -0.13 11.69 -7.90
CA HIS A 262 -1.05 12.81 -7.94
C HIS A 262 -2.39 12.43 -8.57
N VAL A 263 -3.46 13.08 -8.09
CA VAL A 263 -4.80 13.03 -8.65
C VAL A 263 -5.13 14.38 -9.27
N ALA A 264 -5.57 14.37 -10.51
CA ALA A 264 -5.99 15.59 -11.23
C ALA A 264 -7.51 15.64 -11.47
N SER A 265 -8.15 14.47 -11.54
CA SER A 265 -9.57 14.34 -11.91
C SER A 265 -10.56 14.76 -10.81
N ARG A 266 -10.09 14.93 -9.57
CA ARG A 266 -10.94 15.34 -8.43
C ARG A 266 -10.13 15.93 -7.27
N THR A 267 -10.87 16.49 -6.30
CA THR A 267 -10.31 16.95 -5.03
C THR A 267 -9.80 15.78 -4.18
N SER A 268 -8.54 15.84 -3.76
CA SER A 268 -7.82 14.81 -3.01
C SER A 268 -6.67 15.44 -2.25
N ILE A 269 -6.27 14.85 -1.13
CA ILE A 269 -5.01 15.21 -0.46
C ILE A 269 -3.80 15.04 -1.41
N MET A 270 -3.93 14.18 -2.42
CA MET A 270 -2.88 13.92 -3.42
C MET A 270 -2.99 14.80 -4.68
N ASN A 271 -3.64 15.97 -4.62
CA ASN A 271 -3.51 16.94 -5.71
C ASN A 271 -2.09 17.52 -5.77
N ALA A 272 -1.57 17.81 -6.97
CA ALA A 272 -0.18 18.30 -7.17
C ALA A 272 0.10 19.65 -6.49
N SER A 273 -0.90 20.45 -6.20
CA SER A 273 -0.81 21.60 -5.29
C SER A 273 -1.31 21.18 -3.92
N ILE A 274 -0.68 21.70 -2.84
CA ILE A 274 -1.09 21.37 -1.49
C ILE A 274 -2.59 21.55 -1.32
N GLY A 275 -3.25 20.44 -1.06
CA GLY A 275 -4.68 20.30 -1.24
C GLY A 275 -5.49 20.55 0.02
N PRO A 276 -6.76 20.11 -0.03
CA PRO A 276 -7.64 20.07 1.11
C PRO A 276 -7.19 19.05 2.15
N GLU A 277 -7.91 18.99 3.26
CA GLU A 277 -7.89 17.84 4.15
C GLU A 277 -8.23 16.55 3.38
N PRO A 278 -7.74 15.38 3.84
CA PRO A 278 -8.09 14.10 3.23
C PRO A 278 -9.60 13.91 3.09
N THR A 279 -10.03 13.59 1.88
CA THR A 279 -11.44 13.47 1.49
C THR A 279 -11.97 12.05 1.75
N ASP A 280 -13.29 11.87 1.59
CA ASP A 280 -13.89 10.53 1.63
C ASP A 280 -13.39 9.63 0.50
N PHE A 281 -13.02 10.22 -0.65
CA PHE A 281 -12.39 9.47 -1.72
C PHE A 281 -11.02 8.93 -1.32
N ASP A 282 -10.19 9.74 -0.67
CA ASP A 282 -8.86 9.30 -0.22
C ASP A 282 -8.98 8.10 0.73
N ARG A 283 -9.94 8.15 1.66
CA ARG A 283 -10.24 7.06 2.61
C ARG A 283 -10.79 5.81 1.91
N ALA A 284 -11.75 5.99 1.01
CA ALA A 284 -12.36 4.90 0.26
C ALA A 284 -11.34 4.23 -0.67
N GLY A 285 -10.53 5.03 -1.37
CA GLY A 285 -9.45 4.55 -2.22
C GLY A 285 -8.41 3.74 -1.44
N ALA A 286 -7.96 4.26 -0.29
CA ALA A 286 -7.06 3.54 0.60
C ALA A 286 -7.67 2.21 1.09
N THR A 287 -8.96 2.20 1.46
CA THR A 287 -9.68 0.99 1.86
C THR A 287 -9.64 -0.08 0.77
N ILE A 288 -9.91 0.29 -0.48
CA ILE A 288 -9.83 -0.62 -1.62
C ILE A 288 -8.38 -1.06 -1.86
N ALA A 289 -7.43 -0.13 -1.91
CA ALA A 289 -6.04 -0.41 -2.22
C ALA A 289 -5.42 -1.43 -1.25
N PHE A 290 -5.73 -1.32 0.06
CA PHE A 290 -5.21 -2.24 1.07
C PHE A 290 -5.93 -3.60 1.14
N GLN A 291 -7.03 -3.75 0.41
CA GLN A 291 -7.70 -5.05 0.19
C GLN A 291 -7.25 -5.73 -1.12
N ARG A 292 -6.30 -5.15 -1.86
CA ARG A 292 -5.76 -5.69 -3.12
C ARG A 292 -4.32 -6.11 -2.96
N LEU A 293 -3.89 -7.06 -3.76
CA LEU A 293 -2.49 -7.44 -3.84
C LEU A 293 -1.69 -6.31 -4.52
N PRO A 294 -0.42 -6.09 -4.14
CA PRO A 294 0.50 -5.32 -4.97
C PRO A 294 0.47 -5.85 -6.40
N GLY A 295 0.59 -4.96 -7.38
CA GLY A 295 0.49 -5.35 -8.79
C GLY A 295 -0.92 -5.51 -9.33
N ASN A 296 -1.99 -5.30 -8.52
CA ASN A 296 -3.36 -5.27 -9.01
C ASN A 296 -3.52 -4.24 -10.14
N ARG A 297 -4.27 -4.59 -11.19
CA ARG A 297 -4.44 -3.79 -12.41
C ARG A 297 -5.90 -3.42 -12.63
N ALA A 298 -6.12 -2.43 -13.48
CA ALA A 298 -7.45 -2.04 -13.92
C ALA A 298 -8.13 -3.18 -14.74
N PRO A 299 -9.47 -3.36 -14.61
CA PRO A 299 -10.36 -2.64 -13.71
C PRO A 299 -10.20 -3.06 -12.24
N ASP A 300 -10.01 -4.34 -11.93
CA ASP A 300 -9.75 -4.92 -10.61
C ASP A 300 -9.20 -6.35 -10.73
N ALA A 301 -8.00 -6.48 -11.32
CA ALA A 301 -7.36 -7.77 -11.55
C ALA A 301 -6.11 -7.92 -10.68
N ASP A 302 -6.13 -8.88 -9.77
CA ASP A 302 -4.96 -9.26 -9.00
C ASP A 302 -3.95 -10.01 -9.89
N PRO A 303 -2.64 -9.92 -9.63
CA PRO A 303 -1.64 -10.62 -10.44
C PRO A 303 -1.88 -12.13 -10.41
N ALA A 304 -1.79 -12.77 -11.58
CA ALA A 304 -1.87 -14.22 -11.72
C ALA A 304 -0.65 -14.89 -11.07
N GLY A 305 -0.90 -15.89 -10.26
CA GLY A 305 0.14 -16.67 -9.57
C GLY A 305 0.16 -16.37 -8.08
N VAL A 306 0.45 -17.41 -7.32
CA VAL A 306 0.48 -17.43 -5.87
C VAL A 306 1.10 -16.16 -5.34
N ALA A 307 0.47 -15.56 -4.34
CA ALA A 307 1.18 -14.76 -3.38
C ALA A 307 2.39 -15.56 -2.85
N ARG A 308 3.50 -15.52 -3.56
CA ARG A 308 4.77 -15.67 -2.94
C ARG A 308 4.81 -14.50 -1.97
N ILE A 309 4.70 -14.80 -0.68
CA ILE A 309 5.35 -13.97 0.32
C ILE A 309 6.74 -13.80 -0.28
N ALA A 310 6.99 -12.63 -0.82
CA ALA A 310 8.27 -12.35 -1.43
C ALA A 310 9.27 -12.46 -0.28
N SER A 311 9.97 -13.60 -0.21
CA SER A 311 11.32 -13.53 0.25
C SER A 311 11.91 -12.37 -0.54
N VAL A 312 12.43 -11.37 0.15
CA VAL A 312 13.15 -10.25 -0.44
C VAL A 312 14.16 -10.89 -1.39
N SER A 313 13.76 -11.07 -2.66
CA SER A 313 14.69 -11.53 -3.67
C SER A 313 15.64 -10.35 -3.86
N GLU A 314 16.92 -10.62 -3.85
CA GLU A 314 18.03 -9.67 -4.08
C GLU A 314 18.00 -8.97 -5.46
N GLY A 315 16.86 -8.92 -6.11
CA GLY A 315 16.59 -8.11 -7.29
C GLY A 315 16.31 -6.69 -6.85
N GLY A 316 17.29 -5.80 -6.99
CA GLY A 316 17.27 -4.41 -6.57
C GLY A 316 15.97 -3.71 -6.97
N GLY A 317 15.25 -3.15 -5.98
CA GLY A 317 14.09 -2.30 -6.21
C GLY A 317 14.48 -1.05 -6.99
N ARG A 318 13.49 -0.40 -7.62
CA ARG A 318 13.68 0.87 -8.33
C ARG A 318 12.99 1.99 -7.56
N TRP A 319 13.74 3.06 -7.30
CA TRP A 319 13.19 4.30 -6.79
C TRP A 319 12.37 5.01 -7.87
N SER A 320 11.22 5.55 -7.47
CA SER A 320 10.39 6.39 -8.33
C SER A 320 11.11 7.70 -8.69
N ASP A 321 10.67 8.35 -9.76
CA ASP A 321 11.01 9.75 -9.97
C ASP A 321 10.40 10.62 -8.86
N PRO A 322 10.96 11.83 -8.60
CA PRO A 322 10.41 12.74 -7.60
C PRO A 322 9.00 13.20 -7.96
N SER A 323 8.03 12.97 -7.06
CA SER A 323 6.68 13.53 -7.18
C SER A 323 6.64 14.85 -6.41
N VAL A 324 6.60 15.98 -7.11
CA VAL A 324 6.75 17.32 -6.52
C VAL A 324 5.42 17.96 -6.17
N CYS A 325 5.30 18.56 -4.97
CA CYS A 325 4.17 19.35 -4.49
C CYS A 325 4.47 20.86 -4.58
N ARG A 326 3.45 21.66 -4.98
CA ARG A 326 3.52 23.13 -5.12
C ARG A 326 2.51 23.87 -4.27
#